data_da878c1fb0bc935a12242035d1749c36
#
_entry.id   da878c1fb0bc935a12242035d1749c36
#
_cell.length_a   1.000
_cell.length_b   1.000
_cell.length_c   1.000
_cell.angle_alpha   90.00
_cell.angle_beta   90.00
_cell.angle_gamma   90.00
#
_symmetry.space_group_name_H-M   'P 1'
#
loop_
_entity.id
_entity.type
_entity.pdbx_description
1 polymer ?
#
loop_
_entity_poly.entity_id
_entity_poly.type
_entity_poly.pdbx_seq_one_letter_code
_entity_poly.pdbx_strand_id
1 'polypeptide(L)'
;MKKTGYDLLQDPFMNKGTAFTLEERKENGLTGLLPPAVETIDQQADRVYAQYKSEHPGIEKRRYLMEIFNDNRTLFFHAFRKHVAEWMPIVYDPVIAESIETYSDKYVKPQYAAFLSIDHPEEIEETLKKAAEGRKIKLIVVTDAEAILGIGDWGVNGVDISIGKLMVYTAAAGLDPSTVLPVVLDCGTDRKELLDDLMYLGNRHPRVRNASYDAFVDRFVKAVENEFPCVYLHFEDFGREHAAEILEKYINDYPVFNDDRQGTGIITLAGLIGAMHISGKNLTDQVYMCFGAGTAGCGIVTRIWREMMDEGLSEEEARSRFYMVDKQGLLFDDMDDLTPEQKPFARKRSEFEHPEALTTLEAAVEAIHPTILVGTSTAPGTFTEKIVRGMASWCDRPMIFPLSNPTELAEATAQHLIEWSDGRALIATGIPADPVNYKGVTYKIGQANNALIYPGLGLGSIAVGASRVSREMISAAAHVPIYFIHPEQPGEAVLPPVSLICEFTKAVAEAVAACAVKQGLNRIPVTDVKKAVEDVMWDAEYTK
;
A
#
# COMPACT_ATOMS: atom_id res chain seq x y z
N MET A 1 -21.41 6.99 29.48
CA MET A 1 -22.67 7.74 29.41
C MET A 1 -23.13 7.85 27.96
N LYS A 2 -24.44 7.80 27.66
CA LYS A 2 -24.94 8.03 26.29
C LYS A 2 -24.70 9.51 25.92
N LYS A 3 -24.00 9.75 24.79
CA LYS A 3 -23.78 11.11 24.26
C LYS A 3 -25.11 11.69 23.76
N THR A 4 -25.39 12.97 24.00
CA THR A 4 -26.62 13.69 23.59
C THR A 4 -26.29 15.13 23.22
N GLY A 5 -27.19 15.82 22.51
CA GLY A 5 -26.97 17.21 22.13
C GLY A 5 -25.69 17.43 21.33
N TYR A 6 -24.95 18.48 21.64
CA TYR A 6 -23.70 18.80 20.96
C TYR A 6 -22.60 17.74 21.11
N ASP A 7 -22.54 17.02 22.26
CA ASP A 7 -21.55 15.96 22.45
C ASP A 7 -21.75 14.82 21.45
N LEU A 8 -23.00 14.54 21.03
CA LEU A 8 -23.31 13.56 19.99
C LEU A 8 -22.97 14.09 18.60
N LEU A 9 -23.28 15.37 18.31
CA LEU A 9 -22.97 16.00 17.03
C LEU A 9 -21.43 16.19 16.80
N GLN A 10 -20.65 16.24 17.88
CA GLN A 10 -19.20 16.38 17.81
C GLN A 10 -18.46 15.02 17.74
N ASP A 11 -19.18 13.91 17.91
CA ASP A 11 -18.60 12.58 17.82
C ASP A 11 -18.64 12.08 16.36
N PRO A 12 -17.51 12.03 15.65
CA PRO A 12 -17.50 11.68 14.22
C PRO A 12 -17.91 10.22 13.94
N PHE A 13 -17.90 9.35 14.93
CA PHE A 13 -18.32 7.95 14.78
C PHE A 13 -19.83 7.77 14.98
N MET A 14 -20.50 8.74 15.65
CA MET A 14 -21.92 8.66 15.99
C MET A 14 -22.76 9.73 15.30
N ASN A 15 -22.14 10.80 14.82
CA ASN A 15 -22.83 11.90 14.16
C ASN A 15 -23.47 11.45 12.83
N LYS A 16 -24.78 11.69 12.69
CA LYS A 16 -25.53 11.49 11.44
C LYS A 16 -25.90 12.83 10.77
N GLY A 17 -25.57 13.96 11.39
CA GLY A 17 -25.95 15.28 10.92
C GLY A 17 -27.45 15.37 10.63
N THR A 18 -27.81 15.87 9.45
CA THR A 18 -29.22 16.02 9.02
C THR A 18 -29.96 14.69 8.81
N ALA A 19 -29.26 13.55 8.83
CA ALA A 19 -29.89 12.24 8.69
C ALA A 19 -30.49 11.69 10.00
N PHE A 20 -30.24 12.32 11.17
CA PHE A 20 -30.98 11.97 12.37
C PHE A 20 -32.47 12.13 12.11
N THR A 21 -33.27 11.06 12.32
CA THR A 21 -34.74 11.08 12.21
C THR A 21 -35.36 12.02 13.25
N LEU A 22 -36.59 12.41 13.05
CA LEU A 22 -37.28 13.28 14.00
C LEU A 22 -37.40 12.64 15.40
N GLU A 23 -37.58 11.32 15.48
CA GLU A 23 -37.60 10.54 16.71
C GLU A 23 -36.21 10.58 17.38
N GLU A 24 -35.15 10.27 16.65
CA GLU A 24 -33.77 10.32 17.16
C GLU A 24 -33.39 11.71 17.65
N ARG A 25 -33.80 12.77 16.93
CA ARG A 25 -33.56 14.16 17.36
C ARG A 25 -34.20 14.47 18.69
N LYS A 26 -35.42 13.98 18.89
CA LYS A 26 -36.16 14.16 20.15
C LYS A 26 -35.53 13.37 21.30
N GLU A 27 -35.18 12.09 21.04
CA GLU A 27 -34.59 11.20 22.06
C GLU A 27 -33.18 11.61 22.49
N ASN A 28 -32.41 12.21 21.60
CA ASN A 28 -31.03 12.58 21.83
C ASN A 28 -30.81 14.09 22.09
N GLY A 29 -31.89 14.85 22.29
CA GLY A 29 -31.79 16.28 22.60
C GLY A 29 -31.27 17.13 21.43
N LEU A 30 -31.54 16.72 20.19
CA LEU A 30 -31.11 17.41 18.96
C LEU A 30 -32.20 18.32 18.37
N THR A 31 -33.40 18.33 18.92
CA THR A 31 -34.51 19.17 18.44
C THR A 31 -34.13 20.65 18.49
N GLY A 32 -34.18 21.31 17.34
CA GLY A 32 -33.77 22.71 17.17
C GLY A 32 -32.27 22.95 17.01
N LEU A 33 -31.43 21.92 17.16
CA LEU A 33 -29.97 22.00 16.89
C LEU A 33 -29.62 21.69 15.44
N LEU A 34 -30.52 21.05 14.71
CA LEU A 34 -30.35 20.68 13.29
C LEU A 34 -31.39 21.39 12.42
N PRO A 35 -31.07 21.67 11.13
CA PRO A 35 -32.05 22.13 10.15
C PRO A 35 -33.27 21.18 10.10
N PRO A 36 -34.50 21.67 9.81
CA PRO A 36 -35.71 20.85 9.89
C PRO A 36 -35.76 19.63 8.99
N ALA A 37 -35.14 19.70 7.80
CA ALA A 37 -35.14 18.60 6.86
C ALA A 37 -34.41 17.37 7.42
N VAL A 38 -34.91 16.19 7.09
CA VAL A 38 -34.25 14.91 7.36
C VAL A 38 -33.78 14.37 6.01
N GLU A 39 -32.49 14.16 5.88
CA GLU A 39 -31.87 13.64 4.66
C GLU A 39 -31.56 12.14 4.79
N THR A 40 -31.47 11.45 3.66
CA THR A 40 -30.81 10.14 3.59
C THR A 40 -29.30 10.33 3.51
N ILE A 41 -28.52 9.28 3.79
CA ILE A 41 -27.06 9.31 3.65
C ILE A 41 -26.66 9.58 2.18
N ASP A 42 -27.42 9.06 1.22
CA ASP A 42 -27.22 9.32 -0.20
C ASP A 42 -27.39 10.80 -0.56
N GLN A 43 -28.43 11.46 -0.06
CA GLN A 43 -28.63 12.89 -0.27
C GLN A 43 -27.49 13.73 0.33
N GLN A 44 -27.00 13.32 1.51
CA GLN A 44 -25.82 13.96 2.11
C GLN A 44 -24.57 13.72 1.25
N ALA A 45 -24.34 12.49 0.78
CA ALA A 45 -23.19 12.13 -0.06
C ALA A 45 -23.21 12.88 -1.40
N ASP A 46 -24.38 13.01 -2.04
CA ASP A 46 -24.55 13.79 -3.27
C ASP A 46 -24.19 15.27 -3.05
N ARG A 47 -24.60 15.85 -1.92
CA ARG A 47 -24.23 17.22 -1.56
C ARG A 47 -22.73 17.36 -1.31
N VAL A 48 -22.10 16.41 -0.59
CA VAL A 48 -20.65 16.36 -0.37
C VAL A 48 -19.92 16.29 -1.70
N TYR A 49 -20.37 15.42 -2.62
CA TYR A 49 -19.75 15.27 -3.92
C TYR A 49 -19.90 16.54 -4.78
N ALA A 50 -21.07 17.18 -4.77
CA ALA A 50 -21.28 18.43 -5.51
C ALA A 50 -20.34 19.54 -5.03
N GLN A 51 -20.14 19.68 -3.72
CA GLN A 51 -19.20 20.63 -3.13
C GLN A 51 -17.74 20.24 -3.49
N TYR A 52 -17.35 18.97 -3.34
CA TYR A 52 -16.03 18.47 -3.74
C TYR A 52 -15.70 18.80 -5.21
N LYS A 53 -16.67 18.71 -6.12
CA LYS A 53 -16.46 19.08 -7.53
C LYS A 53 -16.22 20.58 -7.72
N SER A 54 -16.69 21.43 -6.82
CA SER A 54 -16.50 22.88 -6.88
C SER A 54 -15.16 23.35 -6.25
N GLU A 55 -14.50 22.49 -5.45
CA GLU A 55 -13.22 22.83 -4.84
C GLU A 55 -12.07 22.84 -5.85
N HIS A 56 -11.05 23.65 -5.59
CA HIS A 56 -9.82 23.65 -6.36
C HIS A 56 -9.10 22.30 -6.26
N PRO A 57 -8.46 21.82 -7.36
CA PRO A 57 -7.75 20.55 -7.36
C PRO A 57 -6.64 20.47 -6.30
N GLY A 58 -6.27 19.26 -5.93
CA GLY A 58 -5.18 18.98 -5.00
C GLY A 58 -5.58 19.15 -3.54
N ILE A 59 -4.76 19.90 -2.78
CA ILE A 59 -4.87 20.01 -1.32
C ILE A 59 -6.20 20.61 -0.84
N GLU A 60 -6.83 21.50 -1.61
CA GLU A 60 -8.12 22.09 -1.21
C GLU A 60 -9.22 21.03 -1.19
N LYS A 61 -9.28 20.15 -2.21
CA LYS A 61 -10.17 18.99 -2.19
C LYS A 61 -9.92 18.09 -0.99
N ARG A 62 -8.64 17.81 -0.67
CA ARG A 62 -8.29 17.02 0.51
C ARG A 62 -8.78 17.70 1.79
N ARG A 63 -8.57 19.00 1.97
CA ARG A 63 -9.03 19.74 3.16
C ARG A 63 -10.54 19.61 3.35
N TYR A 64 -11.31 19.84 2.29
CA TYR A 64 -12.76 19.65 2.34
C TYR A 64 -13.14 18.23 2.76
N LEU A 65 -12.52 17.21 2.17
CA LEU A 65 -12.78 15.82 2.55
C LEU A 65 -12.39 15.54 4.01
N MET A 66 -11.31 16.14 4.50
CA MET A 66 -10.89 16.01 5.90
C MET A 66 -11.85 16.68 6.88
N GLU A 67 -12.52 17.76 6.50
CA GLU A 67 -13.61 18.35 7.29
C GLU A 67 -14.75 17.35 7.48
N ILE A 68 -15.22 16.71 6.40
CA ILE A 68 -16.26 15.68 6.46
C ILE A 68 -15.80 14.48 7.29
N PHE A 69 -14.56 13.99 7.09
CA PHE A 69 -13.99 12.89 7.85
C PHE A 69 -13.94 13.18 9.37
N ASN A 70 -13.59 14.40 9.73
CA ASN A 70 -13.48 14.83 11.11
C ASN A 70 -14.84 15.07 11.80
N ASP A 71 -15.90 15.25 11.02
CA ASP A 71 -17.25 15.53 11.51
C ASP A 71 -18.17 14.30 11.47
N ASN A 72 -18.08 13.50 10.39
CA ASN A 72 -18.97 12.36 10.16
C ASN A 72 -18.29 11.28 9.32
N ARG A 73 -17.69 10.31 10.00
CA ARG A 73 -16.92 9.24 9.34
C ARG A 73 -17.79 8.32 8.49
N THR A 74 -19.01 8.04 8.92
CA THR A 74 -19.92 7.19 8.14
C THR A 74 -20.24 7.85 6.80
N LEU A 75 -20.60 9.14 6.80
CA LEU A 75 -20.85 9.88 5.56
C LEU A 75 -19.61 9.96 4.67
N PHE A 76 -18.43 10.25 5.27
CA PHE A 76 -17.17 10.30 4.53
C PHE A 76 -16.91 8.98 3.78
N PHE A 77 -16.98 7.85 4.46
CA PHE A 77 -16.69 6.55 3.85
C PHE A 77 -17.78 6.09 2.88
N HIS A 78 -19.05 6.43 3.14
CA HIS A 78 -20.13 6.19 2.19
C HIS A 78 -19.86 6.89 0.85
N ALA A 79 -19.53 8.17 0.90
CA ALA A 79 -19.18 8.94 -0.29
C ALA A 79 -17.87 8.50 -0.93
N PHE A 80 -16.84 8.17 -0.13
CA PHE A 80 -15.56 7.70 -0.62
C PHE A 80 -15.71 6.38 -1.42
N ARG A 81 -16.46 5.42 -0.92
CA ARG A 81 -16.71 4.15 -1.63
C ARG A 81 -17.42 4.34 -2.97
N LYS A 82 -18.36 5.31 -3.05
CA LYS A 82 -19.01 5.67 -4.31
C LYS A 82 -18.04 6.28 -5.35
N HIS A 83 -17.00 6.96 -4.89
CA HIS A 83 -16.07 7.72 -5.73
C HIS A 83 -14.61 7.28 -5.54
N VAL A 84 -14.37 6.00 -5.22
CA VAL A 84 -13.06 5.52 -4.76
C VAL A 84 -11.92 5.82 -5.73
N ALA A 85 -12.12 5.62 -7.03
CA ALA A 85 -11.09 5.88 -8.03
C ALA A 85 -10.73 7.38 -8.15
N GLU A 86 -11.69 8.28 -7.94
CA GLU A 86 -11.48 9.74 -7.99
C GLU A 86 -10.88 10.27 -6.69
N TRP A 87 -11.30 9.73 -5.54
CA TRP A 87 -10.91 10.26 -4.24
C TRP A 87 -9.62 9.66 -3.68
N MET A 88 -9.24 8.46 -4.10
CA MET A 88 -8.02 7.81 -3.61
C MET A 88 -6.77 8.67 -3.83
N PRO A 89 -6.52 9.28 -5.01
CA PRO A 89 -5.38 10.17 -5.21
C PRO A 89 -5.41 11.45 -4.37
N ILE A 90 -6.59 11.85 -3.90
CA ILE A 90 -6.79 13.05 -3.06
C ILE A 90 -6.62 12.71 -1.58
N VAL A 91 -7.14 11.56 -1.15
CA VAL A 91 -7.10 11.10 0.25
C VAL A 91 -5.72 10.53 0.60
N TYR A 92 -5.05 9.95 -0.38
CA TYR A 92 -3.74 9.31 -0.23
C TYR A 92 -2.74 9.88 -1.25
N ASP A 93 -1.92 9.05 -1.86
CA ASP A 93 -0.87 9.46 -2.79
C ASP A 93 -1.45 9.86 -4.17
N PRO A 94 -1.06 11.03 -4.75
CA PRO A 94 0.06 11.91 -4.35
C PRO A 94 -0.28 13.11 -3.44
N VAL A 95 -1.55 13.48 -3.28
CA VAL A 95 -1.92 14.75 -2.59
C VAL A 95 -1.56 14.75 -1.10
N ILE A 96 -1.46 13.56 -0.48
CA ILE A 96 -1.09 13.45 0.94
C ILE A 96 0.31 14.02 1.22
N ALA A 97 1.24 14.00 0.26
CA ALA A 97 2.58 14.56 0.43
C ALA A 97 2.53 16.03 0.84
N GLU A 98 1.77 16.88 0.13
CA GLU A 98 1.58 18.29 0.47
C GLU A 98 0.92 18.49 1.85
N SER A 99 0.04 17.57 2.24
CA SER A 99 -0.59 17.59 3.56
C SER A 99 0.43 17.32 4.68
N ILE A 100 1.32 16.34 4.49
CA ILE A 100 2.40 16.02 5.43
C ILE A 100 3.37 17.19 5.57
N GLU A 101 3.79 17.77 4.43
CA GLU A 101 4.71 18.91 4.39
C GLU A 101 4.20 20.13 5.17
N THR A 102 2.88 20.30 5.25
CA THR A 102 2.23 21.43 5.93
C THR A 102 1.47 21.04 7.20
N TYR A 103 1.66 19.82 7.71
CA TYR A 103 0.87 19.29 8.83
C TYR A 103 0.95 20.14 10.09
N SER A 104 2.15 20.47 10.54
CA SER A 104 2.35 21.28 11.76
C SER A 104 1.75 22.68 11.63
N ASP A 105 1.91 23.34 10.49
CA ASP A 105 1.36 24.68 10.22
C ASP A 105 -0.17 24.72 10.24
N LYS A 106 -0.79 23.60 9.87
CA LYS A 106 -2.25 23.49 9.67
C LYS A 106 -2.93 22.59 10.69
N TYR A 107 -2.20 22.23 11.75
CA TYR A 107 -2.73 21.38 12.81
C TYR A 107 -3.97 21.99 13.47
N VAL A 108 -5.04 21.19 13.59
CA VAL A 108 -6.28 21.58 14.26
C VAL A 108 -6.63 20.60 15.40
N LYS A 109 -6.52 19.29 15.13
CA LYS A 109 -6.87 18.23 16.07
C LYS A 109 -6.17 16.91 15.74
N PRO A 110 -5.98 16.00 16.71
CA PRO A 110 -5.20 14.77 16.55
C PRO A 110 -5.85 13.69 15.69
N GLN A 111 -7.08 13.85 15.24
CA GLN A 111 -7.81 12.92 14.38
C GLN A 111 -7.86 11.46 14.89
N TYR A 112 -7.88 11.29 16.21
CA TYR A 112 -7.81 9.99 16.90
C TYR A 112 -6.49 9.22 16.67
N ALA A 113 -5.40 9.92 16.36
CA ALA A 113 -4.07 9.34 16.27
C ALA A 113 -3.38 9.26 17.64
N ALA A 114 -2.42 8.34 17.77
CA ALA A 114 -1.50 8.28 18.90
C ALA A 114 -0.13 8.85 18.48
N PHE A 115 0.41 9.75 19.29
CA PHE A 115 1.72 10.35 19.13
C PHE A 115 2.63 9.83 20.24
N LEU A 116 3.61 9.02 19.88
CA LEU A 116 4.53 8.37 20.82
C LEU A 116 5.91 8.99 20.68
N SER A 117 6.42 9.58 21.75
CA SER A 117 7.72 10.25 21.75
C SER A 117 8.81 9.32 22.28
N ILE A 118 9.94 9.26 21.58
CA ILE A 118 11.12 8.53 22.03
C ILE A 118 11.73 9.14 23.30
N ASP A 119 11.45 10.41 23.57
CA ASP A 119 11.88 11.09 24.80
C ASP A 119 11.11 10.64 26.04
N HIS A 120 9.91 10.03 25.83
CA HIS A 120 9.01 9.55 26.88
C HIS A 120 8.52 8.13 26.61
N PRO A 121 9.42 7.13 26.46
CA PRO A 121 9.02 5.75 26.13
C PRO A 121 8.16 5.10 27.21
N GLU A 122 8.21 5.61 28.46
CA GLU A 122 7.38 5.13 29.59
C GLU A 122 5.90 5.44 29.43
N GLU A 123 5.52 6.37 28.55
CA GLU A 123 4.13 6.79 28.33
C GLU A 123 3.41 5.97 27.25
N ILE A 124 4.07 5.04 26.56
CA ILE A 124 3.51 4.29 25.41
C ILE A 124 2.20 3.60 25.77
N GLU A 125 2.19 2.79 26.84
CA GLU A 125 1.03 1.97 27.22
C GLU A 125 -0.18 2.85 27.59
N GLU A 126 0.07 3.94 28.32
CA GLU A 126 -0.99 4.87 28.72
C GLU A 126 -1.53 5.65 27.51
N THR A 127 -0.65 6.07 26.61
CA THR A 127 -1.02 6.80 25.39
C THR A 127 -1.87 5.93 24.46
N LEU A 128 -1.49 4.67 24.25
CA LEU A 128 -2.28 3.74 23.44
C LEU A 128 -3.69 3.53 23.99
N LYS A 129 -3.83 3.36 25.33
CA LYS A 129 -5.13 3.25 26.00
C LYS A 129 -5.98 4.51 25.82
N LYS A 130 -5.39 5.68 26.01
CA LYS A 130 -6.08 6.96 25.85
C LYS A 130 -6.53 7.18 24.41
N ALA A 131 -5.64 6.94 23.44
CA ALA A 131 -5.95 7.09 22.03
C ALA A 131 -7.05 6.11 21.54
N ALA A 132 -7.10 4.92 22.11
CA ALA A 132 -8.14 3.95 21.83
C ALA A 132 -9.51 4.33 22.42
N GLU A 133 -9.58 5.10 23.50
CA GLU A 133 -10.84 5.52 24.15
C GLU A 133 -11.82 4.37 24.43
N GLY A 134 -11.32 3.18 24.75
CA GLY A 134 -12.13 1.97 24.96
C GLY A 134 -12.64 1.31 23.65
N ARG A 135 -12.25 1.79 22.49
CA ARG A 135 -12.52 1.16 21.19
C ARG A 135 -11.76 -0.17 21.07
N LYS A 136 -12.33 -1.12 20.35
CA LYS A 136 -11.69 -2.42 20.07
C LYS A 136 -10.83 -2.30 18.83
N ILE A 137 -9.57 -1.93 19.00
CA ILE A 137 -8.64 -1.75 17.90
C ILE A 137 -8.28 -3.11 17.28
N LYS A 138 -8.43 -3.23 15.96
CA LYS A 138 -8.11 -4.43 15.15
C LYS A 138 -6.95 -4.20 14.19
N LEU A 139 -6.70 -2.94 13.83
CA LEU A 139 -5.64 -2.54 12.91
C LEU A 139 -4.95 -1.29 13.42
N ILE A 140 -3.63 -1.33 13.42
CA ILE A 140 -2.78 -0.16 13.63
C ILE A 140 -1.92 0.04 12.39
N VAL A 141 -1.90 1.26 11.85
CA VAL A 141 -0.85 1.70 10.92
C VAL A 141 0.09 2.60 11.69
N VAL A 142 1.36 2.25 11.68
CA VAL A 142 2.42 2.96 12.40
C VAL A 142 3.50 3.41 11.46
N THR A 143 4.01 4.62 11.67
CA THR A 143 5.15 5.18 10.95
C THR A 143 6.14 5.83 11.92
N ASP A 144 7.44 5.81 11.60
CA ASP A 144 8.41 6.74 12.18
C ASP A 144 8.71 7.92 11.26
N ALA A 145 8.11 7.90 10.06
CA ALA A 145 8.18 8.94 9.04
C ALA A 145 9.61 9.31 8.59
N GLU A 146 10.56 8.38 8.69
CA GLU A 146 11.93 8.63 8.25
C GLU A 146 12.07 8.61 6.73
N ALA A 147 11.29 7.78 6.04
CA ALA A 147 11.47 7.52 4.62
C ALA A 147 10.14 7.57 3.84
N ILE A 148 9.35 8.63 4.05
CA ILE A 148 8.10 8.82 3.31
C ILE A 148 8.38 8.89 1.82
N LEU A 149 7.70 8.04 1.07
CA LEU A 149 7.96 7.84 -0.36
C LEU A 149 7.92 9.16 -1.15
N GLY A 150 9.04 9.48 -1.78
CA GLY A 150 9.21 10.69 -2.60
C GLY A 150 9.56 11.97 -1.85
N ILE A 151 9.32 12.07 -0.53
CA ILE A 151 9.56 13.30 0.24
C ILE A 151 10.50 13.14 1.45
N GLY A 152 10.81 11.91 1.86
CA GLY A 152 11.82 11.61 2.89
C GLY A 152 11.35 11.80 4.32
N ASP A 153 12.24 12.28 5.20
CA ASP A 153 12.01 12.45 6.64
C ASP A 153 11.12 13.68 6.94
N TRP A 154 10.00 13.44 7.61
CA TRP A 154 9.04 14.48 8.03
C TRP A 154 8.69 14.40 9.53
N GLY A 155 9.35 13.53 10.30
CA GLY A 155 9.13 13.42 11.74
C GLY A 155 7.65 13.27 12.09
N VAL A 156 7.16 13.98 13.12
CA VAL A 156 5.78 13.86 13.58
C VAL A 156 4.72 14.18 12.52
N ASN A 157 5.06 15.01 11.51
CA ASN A 157 4.16 15.35 10.42
C ASN A 157 3.70 14.12 9.63
N GLY A 158 4.50 13.05 9.63
CA GLY A 158 4.17 11.79 8.96
C GLY A 158 2.99 11.03 9.55
N VAL A 159 2.41 11.45 10.67
CA VAL A 159 1.17 10.85 11.18
C VAL A 159 0.06 10.83 10.13
N ASP A 160 0.04 11.81 9.23
CA ASP A 160 -0.98 11.93 8.18
C ASP A 160 -0.90 10.77 7.17
N ILE A 161 0.31 10.15 6.97
CA ILE A 161 0.44 8.95 6.15
C ILE A 161 -0.31 7.76 6.78
N SER A 162 -0.17 7.56 8.09
CA SER A 162 -0.91 6.51 8.82
C SER A 162 -2.42 6.73 8.75
N ILE A 163 -2.88 7.99 8.87
CA ILE A 163 -4.29 8.36 8.74
C ILE A 163 -4.81 8.05 7.33
N GLY A 164 -4.09 8.49 6.28
CA GLY A 164 -4.48 8.26 4.90
C GLY A 164 -4.50 6.78 4.53
N LYS A 165 -3.51 6.00 4.99
CA LYS A 165 -3.47 4.54 4.80
C LYS A 165 -4.69 3.86 5.43
N LEU A 166 -5.08 4.24 6.64
CA LEU A 166 -6.26 3.70 7.30
C LEU A 166 -7.57 4.11 6.62
N MET A 167 -7.63 5.28 6.00
CA MET A 167 -8.76 5.67 5.15
C MET A 167 -8.94 4.71 3.97
N VAL A 168 -7.84 4.32 3.33
CA VAL A 168 -7.87 3.33 2.23
C VAL A 168 -8.30 1.96 2.75
N TYR A 169 -7.79 1.50 3.89
CA TYR A 169 -8.25 0.26 4.53
C TYR A 169 -9.76 0.25 4.78
N THR A 170 -10.30 1.32 5.36
CA THR A 170 -11.75 1.41 5.63
C THR A 170 -12.56 1.47 4.34
N ALA A 171 -12.15 2.26 3.36
CA ALA A 171 -12.88 2.39 2.10
C ALA A 171 -12.86 1.08 1.29
N ALA A 172 -11.69 0.45 1.13
CA ALA A 172 -11.50 -0.73 0.28
C ALA A 172 -11.91 -2.03 0.98
N ALA A 173 -11.49 -2.24 2.23
CA ALA A 173 -11.73 -3.47 2.98
C ALA A 173 -13.00 -3.43 3.86
N GLY A 174 -13.64 -2.29 4.00
CA GLY A 174 -14.80 -2.16 4.87
C GLY A 174 -14.47 -2.38 6.35
N LEU A 175 -13.26 -2.00 6.79
CA LEU A 175 -12.98 -2.00 8.23
C LEU A 175 -13.71 -0.85 8.92
N ASP A 176 -14.34 -1.15 10.06
CA ASP A 176 -15.01 -0.13 10.86
C ASP A 176 -13.99 0.94 11.31
N PRO A 177 -14.20 2.23 10.98
CA PRO A 177 -13.27 3.30 11.33
C PRO A 177 -13.07 3.47 12.84
N SER A 178 -13.97 2.93 13.66
CA SER A 178 -13.81 2.90 15.12
C SER A 178 -12.81 1.82 15.60
N THR A 179 -12.42 0.88 14.73
CA THR A 179 -11.53 -0.24 15.07
C THR A 179 -10.11 -0.05 14.59
N VAL A 180 -9.77 1.12 14.05
CA VAL A 180 -8.44 1.42 13.52
C VAL A 180 -7.78 2.54 14.33
N LEU A 181 -6.43 2.51 14.40
CA LEU A 181 -5.66 3.49 15.15
C LEU A 181 -4.41 3.92 14.34
N PRO A 182 -4.32 5.17 13.90
CA PRO A 182 -3.08 5.71 13.34
C PRO A 182 -2.09 6.02 14.47
N VAL A 183 -0.82 5.68 14.24
CA VAL A 183 0.26 5.90 15.20
C VAL A 183 1.46 6.53 14.52
N VAL A 184 2.10 7.47 15.17
CA VAL A 184 3.42 7.97 14.81
C VAL A 184 4.40 7.76 15.97
N LEU A 185 5.58 7.23 15.65
CA LEU A 185 6.73 7.12 16.53
C LEU A 185 7.64 8.32 16.28
N ASP A 186 7.52 9.35 17.09
CA ASP A 186 8.35 10.54 16.96
C ASP A 186 9.73 10.29 17.55
N CYS A 187 10.67 9.93 16.68
CA CYS A 187 12.07 9.63 17.00
C CYS A 187 13.00 10.83 16.73
N GLY A 188 12.44 12.04 16.57
CA GLY A 188 13.14 13.21 16.06
C GLY A 188 13.17 13.25 14.53
N THR A 189 13.90 14.17 13.96
CA THR A 189 14.07 14.35 12.51
C THR A 189 15.45 14.87 12.16
N ASP A 190 15.99 14.47 11.00
CA ASP A 190 17.22 15.04 10.46
C ASP A 190 16.95 16.17 9.44
N ARG A 191 15.66 16.48 9.20
CA ARG A 191 15.28 17.57 8.32
C ARG A 191 15.52 18.90 9.02
N LYS A 192 16.53 19.62 8.55
CA LYS A 192 16.97 20.88 9.16
C LYS A 192 15.87 21.93 9.18
N GLU A 193 15.06 21.98 8.12
CA GLU A 193 13.95 22.92 8.00
C GLU A 193 12.95 22.75 9.16
N LEU A 194 12.66 21.50 9.56
CA LEU A 194 11.77 21.22 10.70
C LEU A 194 12.45 21.51 12.05
N LEU A 195 13.75 21.20 12.19
CA LEU A 195 14.49 21.50 13.42
C LEU A 195 14.58 22.99 13.72
N ASP A 196 14.69 23.80 12.67
CA ASP A 196 14.79 25.26 12.76
C ASP A 196 13.41 25.96 12.83
N ASP A 197 12.32 25.24 12.54
CA ASP A 197 10.96 25.78 12.52
C ASP A 197 10.33 25.79 13.91
N LEU A 198 9.94 26.97 14.39
CA LEU A 198 9.24 27.11 15.69
C LEU A 198 7.80 26.59 15.66
N MET A 199 7.20 26.41 14.49
CA MET A 199 5.84 25.86 14.33
C MET A 199 5.83 24.34 14.28
N TYR A 200 6.98 23.67 14.09
CA TYR A 200 7.06 22.22 14.09
C TYR A 200 6.62 21.63 15.43
N LEU A 201 5.71 20.66 15.37
CA LEU A 201 5.04 20.08 16.55
C LEU A 201 5.71 18.81 17.10
N GLY A 202 6.77 18.30 16.44
CA GLY A 202 7.50 17.11 16.87
C GLY A 202 8.70 17.40 17.76
N ASN A 203 9.42 16.32 18.12
CA ASN A 203 10.69 16.39 18.85
C ASN A 203 11.76 17.13 18.03
N ARG A 204 12.32 18.23 18.58
CA ARG A 204 13.29 19.08 17.87
C ARG A 204 14.72 18.66 18.17
N HIS A 205 15.04 17.43 17.84
CA HIS A 205 16.42 16.90 17.92
C HIS A 205 16.69 15.99 16.73
N PRO A 206 17.97 15.73 16.39
CA PRO A 206 18.33 14.76 15.37
C PRO A 206 17.70 13.41 15.65
N ARG A 207 17.37 12.68 14.60
CA ARG A 207 16.72 11.36 14.68
C ARG A 207 17.58 10.36 15.46
N VAL A 208 16.96 9.69 16.39
CA VAL A 208 17.59 8.62 17.18
C VAL A 208 17.57 7.31 16.39
N ARG A 209 18.75 6.65 16.23
CA ARG A 209 18.92 5.40 15.45
C ARG A 209 19.76 4.35 16.18
N ASN A 210 19.90 4.45 17.47
CA ASN A 210 20.72 3.53 18.26
C ASN A 210 19.85 2.53 19.05
N ALA A 211 20.47 1.82 19.99
CA ALA A 211 19.79 0.87 20.87
C ALA A 211 18.57 1.46 21.62
N SER A 212 18.48 2.80 21.78
CA SER A 212 17.30 3.44 22.37
C SER A 212 16.12 3.41 21.40
N TYR A 213 16.36 3.56 20.09
CA TYR A 213 15.35 3.38 19.06
C TYR A 213 14.83 1.94 19.05
N ASP A 214 15.74 0.95 19.07
CA ASP A 214 15.37 -0.47 19.07
C ASP A 214 14.53 -0.83 20.30
N ALA A 215 14.90 -0.30 21.45
CA ALA A 215 14.17 -0.50 22.71
C ALA A 215 12.79 0.19 22.67
N PHE A 216 12.70 1.37 22.06
CA PHE A 216 11.45 2.11 21.90
C PHE A 216 10.46 1.37 20.99
N VAL A 217 10.91 0.90 19.83
CA VAL A 217 10.10 0.10 18.89
C VAL A 217 9.69 -1.23 19.54
N ASP A 218 10.62 -1.90 20.26
CA ASP A 218 10.31 -3.17 20.93
C ASP A 218 9.24 -2.98 22.02
N ARG A 219 9.34 -1.91 22.81
CA ARG A 219 8.33 -1.57 23.81
C ARG A 219 6.98 -1.27 23.17
N PHE A 220 6.97 -0.52 22.07
CA PHE A 220 5.76 -0.25 21.31
C PHE A 220 5.07 -1.54 20.84
N VAL A 221 5.79 -2.42 20.14
CA VAL A 221 5.23 -3.68 19.64
C VAL A 221 4.65 -4.54 20.76
N LYS A 222 5.36 -4.66 21.88
CA LYS A 222 4.90 -5.41 23.06
C LYS A 222 3.68 -4.76 23.72
N ALA A 223 3.66 -3.43 23.82
CA ALA A 223 2.52 -2.70 24.37
C ALA A 223 1.27 -2.88 23.50
N VAL A 224 1.42 -2.85 22.16
CA VAL A 224 0.34 -3.08 21.21
C VAL A 224 -0.25 -4.49 21.35
N GLU A 225 0.58 -5.54 21.41
CA GLU A 225 0.11 -6.93 21.57
C GLU A 225 -0.60 -7.14 22.91
N ASN A 226 -0.10 -6.51 23.98
CA ASN A 226 -0.70 -6.61 25.32
C ASN A 226 -2.05 -5.86 25.41
N GLU A 227 -2.15 -4.69 24.80
CA GLU A 227 -3.34 -3.83 24.89
C GLU A 227 -4.43 -4.24 23.89
N PHE A 228 -4.03 -4.71 22.69
CA PHE A 228 -4.94 -5.04 21.60
C PHE A 228 -4.68 -6.47 21.08
N PRO A 229 -5.13 -7.50 21.78
CA PRO A 229 -4.93 -8.88 21.36
C PRO A 229 -5.43 -9.15 19.93
N CYS A 230 -4.62 -9.82 19.10
CA CYS A 230 -4.89 -10.12 17.69
C CYS A 230 -4.95 -8.89 16.77
N VAL A 231 -4.39 -7.75 17.17
CA VAL A 231 -4.28 -6.58 16.30
C VAL A 231 -3.36 -6.89 15.12
N TYR A 232 -3.76 -6.44 13.92
CA TYR A 232 -2.89 -6.43 12.75
C TYR A 232 -2.07 -5.15 12.75
N LEU A 233 -0.74 -5.28 12.69
CA LEU A 233 0.20 -4.16 12.78
C LEU A 233 0.87 -3.91 11.44
N HIS A 234 0.58 -2.77 10.82
CA HIS A 234 1.10 -2.34 9.55
C HIS A 234 2.16 -1.25 9.75
N PHE A 235 3.40 -1.54 9.36
CA PHE A 235 4.51 -0.60 9.34
C PHE A 235 4.58 0.12 8.00
N GLU A 236 4.75 1.45 8.03
CA GLU A 236 4.73 2.33 6.86
C GLU A 236 5.83 3.39 6.94
N ASP A 237 6.58 3.59 5.86
CA ASP A 237 7.58 4.67 5.69
C ASP A 237 8.68 4.73 6.77
N PHE A 238 9.09 3.58 7.27
CA PHE A 238 10.24 3.45 8.17
C PHE A 238 11.56 3.61 7.41
N GLY A 239 12.61 4.09 8.10
CA GLY A 239 13.96 4.14 7.57
C GLY A 239 14.41 2.77 7.01
N ARG A 240 15.11 2.78 5.85
CA ARG A 240 15.40 1.55 5.08
C ARG A 240 16.07 0.45 5.87
N GLU A 241 17.04 0.80 6.72
CA GLU A 241 17.78 -0.16 7.56
C GLU A 241 16.85 -0.73 8.64
N HIS A 242 16.17 0.13 9.38
CA HIS A 242 15.26 -0.26 10.46
C HIS A 242 14.05 -1.06 9.95
N ALA A 243 13.49 -0.71 8.79
CA ALA A 243 12.34 -1.41 8.21
C ALA A 243 12.59 -2.91 8.01
N ALA A 244 13.80 -3.28 7.55
CA ALA A 244 14.20 -4.68 7.37
C ALA A 244 14.35 -5.41 8.70
N GLU A 245 15.10 -4.81 9.64
CA GLU A 245 15.38 -5.40 10.95
C GLU A 245 14.10 -5.58 11.79
N ILE A 246 13.20 -4.58 11.78
CA ILE A 246 11.91 -4.65 12.47
C ILE A 246 11.07 -5.79 11.88
N LEU A 247 10.94 -5.87 10.55
CA LEU A 247 10.15 -6.92 9.92
C LEU A 247 10.71 -8.30 10.24
N GLU A 248 12.01 -8.53 10.11
CA GLU A 248 12.66 -9.81 10.42
C GLU A 248 12.48 -10.21 11.88
N LYS A 249 12.56 -9.25 12.79
CA LYS A 249 12.43 -9.48 14.23
C LYS A 249 11.03 -9.97 14.62
N TYR A 250 9.98 -9.44 14.00
CA TYR A 250 8.61 -9.67 14.47
C TYR A 250 7.75 -10.56 13.56
N ILE A 251 8.14 -10.79 12.29
CA ILE A 251 7.31 -11.46 11.28
C ILE A 251 6.85 -12.89 11.66
N ASN A 252 7.60 -13.57 12.50
CA ASN A 252 7.28 -14.94 12.92
C ASN A 252 6.39 -15.01 14.16
N ASP A 253 6.38 -13.95 14.98
CA ASP A 253 5.74 -13.95 16.30
C ASP A 253 4.46 -13.12 16.35
N TYR A 254 4.31 -12.14 15.43
CA TYR A 254 3.19 -11.19 15.42
C TYR A 254 2.58 -11.06 14.01
N PRO A 255 1.31 -10.66 13.90
CA PRO A 255 0.67 -10.37 12.61
C PRO A 255 1.10 -9.00 12.09
N VAL A 256 2.37 -8.89 11.72
CA VAL A 256 3.00 -7.69 11.19
C VAL A 256 3.12 -7.71 9.68
N PHE A 257 3.03 -6.55 9.08
CA PHE A 257 3.23 -6.30 7.66
C PHE A 257 3.96 -4.98 7.47
N ASN A 258 4.88 -4.91 6.52
CA ASN A 258 5.53 -3.67 6.10
C ASN A 258 5.29 -3.47 4.61
N ASP A 259 4.56 -2.40 4.25
CA ASP A 259 4.16 -2.17 2.85
C ASP A 259 5.34 -1.85 1.95
N ASP A 260 6.31 -1.05 2.42
CA ASP A 260 7.49 -0.67 1.63
C ASP A 260 8.39 -1.84 1.28
N ARG A 261 8.47 -2.81 2.20
CA ARG A 261 9.30 -4.02 2.03
C ARG A 261 8.58 -5.14 1.29
N GLN A 262 7.29 -5.28 1.49
CA GLN A 262 6.51 -6.42 1.02
C GLN A 262 5.48 -6.03 -0.05
N GLY A 263 4.80 -4.88 0.11
CA GLY A 263 3.66 -4.49 -0.72
C GLY A 263 4.00 -4.38 -2.20
N THR A 264 5.09 -3.67 -2.54
CA THR A 264 5.52 -3.51 -3.95
C THR A 264 5.90 -4.85 -4.57
N GLY A 265 6.53 -5.74 -3.82
CA GLY A 265 6.82 -7.10 -4.28
C GLY A 265 5.56 -7.92 -4.53
N ILE A 266 4.56 -7.80 -3.66
CA ILE A 266 3.29 -8.54 -3.77
C ILE A 266 2.47 -8.05 -4.97
N ILE A 267 2.32 -6.74 -5.15
CA ILE A 267 1.53 -6.21 -6.27
C ILE A 267 2.23 -6.46 -7.62
N THR A 268 3.56 -6.43 -7.67
CA THR A 268 4.31 -6.79 -8.88
C THR A 268 4.11 -8.27 -9.22
N LEU A 269 4.21 -9.16 -8.22
CA LEU A 269 3.91 -10.57 -8.41
C LEU A 269 2.45 -10.76 -8.89
N ALA A 270 1.49 -10.09 -8.28
CA ALA A 270 0.08 -10.13 -8.67
C ALA A 270 -0.11 -9.75 -10.16
N GLY A 271 0.57 -8.68 -10.62
CA GLY A 271 0.59 -8.28 -12.03
C GLY A 271 1.21 -9.33 -12.93
N LEU A 272 2.30 -9.99 -12.50
CA LEU A 272 2.93 -11.08 -13.25
C LEU A 272 2.04 -12.32 -13.32
N ILE A 273 1.38 -12.69 -12.23
CA ILE A 273 0.39 -13.80 -12.23
C ILE A 273 -0.77 -13.48 -13.19
N GLY A 274 -1.26 -12.23 -13.22
CA GLY A 274 -2.22 -11.79 -14.21
C GLY A 274 -1.69 -11.89 -15.64
N ALA A 275 -0.44 -11.50 -15.87
CA ALA A 275 0.22 -11.62 -17.17
C ALA A 275 0.41 -13.09 -17.60
N MET A 276 0.74 -13.99 -16.66
CA MET A 276 0.80 -15.44 -16.90
C MET A 276 -0.58 -15.95 -17.31
N HIS A 277 -1.64 -15.54 -16.61
CA HIS A 277 -3.01 -15.92 -16.93
C HIS A 277 -3.42 -15.49 -18.35
N ILE A 278 -3.07 -14.26 -18.77
CA ILE A 278 -3.36 -13.75 -20.12
C ILE A 278 -2.51 -14.48 -21.19
N SER A 279 -1.23 -14.73 -20.92
CA SER A 279 -0.32 -15.32 -21.89
C SER A 279 -0.39 -16.85 -21.98
N GLY A 280 -0.98 -17.52 -20.99
CA GLY A 280 -1.00 -18.97 -20.85
C GLY A 280 0.39 -19.56 -20.58
N LYS A 281 1.31 -18.78 -20.01
CA LYS A 281 2.69 -19.20 -19.66
C LYS A 281 2.81 -19.47 -18.16
N ASN A 282 3.90 -20.16 -17.75
CA ASN A 282 4.22 -20.36 -16.35
C ASN A 282 5.27 -19.34 -15.89
N LEU A 283 5.19 -18.92 -14.63
CA LEU A 283 6.18 -18.00 -14.04
C LEU A 283 7.57 -18.63 -14.01
N THR A 284 7.68 -19.91 -13.73
CA THR A 284 8.92 -20.69 -13.65
C THR A 284 9.69 -20.81 -14.98
N ASP A 285 9.03 -20.56 -16.11
CA ASP A 285 9.66 -20.58 -17.45
C ASP A 285 10.25 -19.21 -17.84
N GLN A 286 9.99 -18.17 -17.05
CA GLN A 286 10.36 -16.80 -17.41
C GLN A 286 11.80 -16.46 -17.01
N VAL A 287 12.38 -15.51 -17.76
CA VAL A 287 13.66 -14.87 -17.45
C VAL A 287 13.35 -13.44 -16.98
N TYR A 288 13.69 -13.15 -15.74
CA TYR A 288 13.38 -11.89 -15.08
C TYR A 288 14.59 -10.96 -15.06
N MET A 289 14.38 -9.73 -15.48
CA MET A 289 15.36 -8.65 -15.36
C MET A 289 14.78 -7.48 -14.56
N CYS A 290 15.52 -7.03 -13.54
CA CYS A 290 15.23 -5.82 -12.79
C CYS A 290 16.19 -4.71 -13.22
N PHE A 291 15.65 -3.52 -13.49
CA PHE A 291 16.43 -2.30 -13.67
C PHE A 291 16.16 -1.32 -12.51
N GLY A 292 17.22 -1.05 -11.73
CA GLY A 292 17.14 -0.36 -10.45
C GLY A 292 17.17 -1.34 -9.29
N ALA A 293 18.38 -1.76 -8.88
CA ALA A 293 18.60 -2.74 -7.82
C ALA A 293 18.62 -2.12 -6.40
N GLY A 294 17.78 -1.11 -6.17
CA GLY A 294 17.54 -0.52 -4.86
C GLY A 294 16.61 -1.38 -3.99
N THR A 295 16.12 -0.81 -2.88
CA THR A 295 15.26 -1.52 -1.90
C THR A 295 14.01 -2.12 -2.55
N ALA A 296 13.29 -1.36 -3.39
CA ALA A 296 12.10 -1.84 -4.08
C ALA A 296 12.45 -2.97 -5.08
N GLY A 297 13.47 -2.77 -5.92
CA GLY A 297 13.90 -3.78 -6.89
C GLY A 297 14.33 -5.08 -6.22
N CYS A 298 15.13 -5.03 -5.16
CA CYS A 298 15.54 -6.20 -4.38
C CYS A 298 14.35 -6.89 -3.71
N GLY A 299 13.40 -6.13 -3.17
CA GLY A 299 12.17 -6.66 -2.57
C GLY A 299 11.32 -7.42 -3.58
N ILE A 300 11.12 -6.86 -4.77
CA ILE A 300 10.37 -7.49 -5.87
C ILE A 300 11.06 -8.79 -6.30
N VAL A 301 12.36 -8.72 -6.61
CA VAL A 301 13.16 -9.91 -7.03
C VAL A 301 13.04 -11.02 -5.99
N THR A 302 13.23 -10.69 -4.71
CA THR A 302 13.14 -11.66 -3.61
C THR A 302 11.75 -12.30 -3.54
N ARG A 303 10.67 -11.53 -3.73
CA ARG A 303 9.30 -12.06 -3.71
C ARG A 303 9.05 -13.03 -4.86
N ILE A 304 9.42 -12.63 -6.09
CA ILE A 304 9.20 -13.45 -7.29
C ILE A 304 10.08 -14.71 -7.27
N TRP A 305 11.33 -14.58 -6.83
CA TRP A 305 12.24 -15.73 -6.65
C TRP A 305 11.67 -16.77 -5.68
N ARG A 306 11.13 -16.32 -4.53
CA ARG A 306 10.46 -17.21 -3.58
C ARG A 306 9.22 -17.87 -4.19
N GLU A 307 8.44 -17.15 -4.99
CA GLU A 307 7.28 -17.71 -5.67
C GLU A 307 7.68 -18.81 -6.66
N MET A 308 8.72 -18.61 -7.45
CA MET A 308 9.22 -19.65 -8.36
C MET A 308 9.68 -20.93 -7.64
N MET A 309 10.22 -20.78 -6.41
CA MET A 309 10.53 -21.94 -5.57
C MET A 309 9.28 -22.61 -5.00
N ASP A 310 8.30 -21.82 -4.57
CA ASP A 310 7.02 -22.33 -4.07
C ASP A 310 6.25 -23.07 -5.20
N GLU A 311 6.46 -22.69 -6.47
CA GLU A 311 5.98 -23.39 -7.68
C GLU A 311 6.85 -24.60 -8.10
N GLY A 312 7.91 -24.92 -7.37
CA GLY A 312 8.65 -26.18 -7.48
C GLY A 312 10.05 -26.12 -8.06
N LEU A 313 10.60 -24.93 -8.37
CA LEU A 313 12.01 -24.82 -8.73
C LEU A 313 12.91 -24.97 -7.49
N SER A 314 14.08 -25.59 -7.68
CA SER A 314 15.14 -25.49 -6.67
C SER A 314 15.64 -24.06 -6.54
N GLU A 315 16.31 -23.75 -5.43
CA GLU A 315 16.88 -22.43 -5.18
C GLU A 315 17.84 -21.99 -6.30
N GLU A 316 18.68 -22.91 -6.79
CA GLU A 316 19.64 -22.65 -7.84
C GLU A 316 18.95 -22.41 -9.19
N GLU A 317 17.97 -23.25 -9.56
CA GLU A 317 17.19 -23.08 -10.80
C GLU A 317 16.41 -21.76 -10.78
N ALA A 318 15.72 -21.43 -9.68
CA ALA A 318 15.02 -20.17 -9.55
C ALA A 318 15.98 -19.00 -9.67
N ARG A 319 17.13 -19.02 -8.95
CA ARG A 319 18.14 -17.95 -8.99
C ARG A 319 18.71 -17.74 -10.39
N SER A 320 18.88 -18.80 -11.18
CA SER A 320 19.38 -18.74 -12.55
C SER A 320 18.48 -17.93 -13.49
N ARG A 321 17.23 -17.66 -13.10
CA ARG A 321 16.25 -16.89 -13.89
C ARG A 321 16.35 -15.38 -13.67
N PHE A 322 17.13 -14.91 -12.66
CA PHE A 322 17.13 -13.50 -12.23
C PHE A 322 18.42 -12.78 -12.63
N TYR A 323 18.23 -11.56 -13.12
CA TYR A 323 19.29 -10.64 -13.51
C TYR A 323 18.95 -9.25 -12.99
N MET A 324 19.90 -8.62 -12.29
CA MET A 324 19.74 -7.28 -11.76
C MET A 324 20.72 -6.32 -12.43
N VAL A 325 20.18 -5.21 -12.92
CA VAL A 325 20.95 -4.13 -13.57
C VAL A 325 20.75 -2.86 -12.75
N ASP A 326 21.85 -2.18 -12.43
CA ASP A 326 21.84 -0.89 -11.75
C ASP A 326 22.79 0.09 -12.48
N LYS A 327 23.13 1.20 -11.85
CA LYS A 327 24.05 2.24 -12.41
C LYS A 327 25.40 1.67 -12.88
N GLN A 328 25.85 0.54 -12.30
CA GLN A 328 27.08 -0.15 -12.69
C GLN A 328 26.91 -1.07 -13.91
N GLY A 329 25.69 -1.24 -14.44
CA GLY A 329 25.33 -2.27 -15.40
C GLY A 329 24.81 -3.55 -14.72
N LEU A 330 24.97 -4.70 -15.36
CA LEU A 330 24.62 -6.00 -14.78
C LEU A 330 25.46 -6.24 -13.53
N LEU A 331 24.80 -6.65 -12.43
CA LEU A 331 25.49 -6.90 -11.16
C LEU A 331 26.24 -8.23 -11.19
N PHE A 332 27.55 -8.17 -10.90
CA PHE A 332 28.44 -9.32 -10.80
C PHE A 332 28.91 -9.56 -9.37
N ASP A 333 29.15 -10.81 -9.01
CA ASP A 333 29.51 -11.25 -7.65
C ASP A 333 30.90 -10.78 -7.18
N ASP A 334 31.74 -10.29 -8.10
CA ASP A 334 33.05 -9.70 -7.84
C ASP A 334 33.04 -8.18 -7.63
N MET A 335 31.87 -7.54 -7.62
CA MET A 335 31.73 -6.10 -7.34
C MET A 335 31.79 -5.83 -5.83
N ASP A 336 32.62 -4.85 -5.43
CA ASP A 336 32.86 -4.52 -4.02
C ASP A 336 31.71 -3.72 -3.36
N ASP A 337 30.86 -3.07 -4.17
CA ASP A 337 29.81 -2.15 -3.73
C ASP A 337 28.40 -2.78 -3.67
N LEU A 338 28.30 -4.11 -3.73
CA LEU A 338 27.02 -4.81 -3.63
C LEU A 338 26.45 -4.77 -2.21
N THR A 339 25.17 -4.42 -2.12
CA THR A 339 24.43 -4.54 -0.85
C THR A 339 24.18 -6.02 -0.49
N PRO A 340 23.88 -6.32 0.79
CA PRO A 340 23.51 -7.69 1.19
C PRO A 340 22.34 -8.26 0.38
N GLU A 341 21.35 -7.44 0.02
CA GLU A 341 20.17 -7.84 -0.75
C GLU A 341 20.48 -8.11 -2.24
N GLN A 342 21.48 -7.44 -2.81
CA GLN A 342 21.90 -7.62 -4.20
C GLN A 342 22.75 -8.88 -4.38
N LYS A 343 23.63 -9.20 -3.40
CA LYS A 343 24.59 -10.32 -3.48
C LYS A 343 23.98 -11.65 -3.89
N PRO A 344 22.79 -12.08 -3.40
CA PRO A 344 22.20 -13.35 -3.79
C PRO A 344 21.86 -13.46 -5.28
N PHE A 345 21.67 -12.34 -5.97
CA PHE A 345 21.24 -12.27 -7.37
C PHE A 345 22.34 -11.78 -8.32
N ALA A 346 23.52 -11.45 -7.81
CA ALA A 346 24.67 -11.10 -8.62
C ALA A 346 25.16 -12.31 -9.42
N ARG A 347 25.56 -12.09 -10.68
CA ARG A 347 25.95 -13.14 -11.63
C ARG A 347 27.46 -13.31 -11.66
N LYS A 348 27.93 -14.46 -12.12
CA LYS A 348 29.36 -14.68 -12.36
C LYS A 348 29.74 -14.18 -13.74
N ARG A 349 30.87 -13.47 -13.86
CA ARG A 349 31.36 -13.01 -15.16
C ARG A 349 31.59 -14.16 -16.13
N SER A 350 31.97 -15.34 -15.61
CA SER A 350 32.20 -16.54 -16.41
C SER A 350 30.95 -17.09 -17.13
N GLU A 351 29.77 -16.59 -16.81
CA GLU A 351 28.51 -16.96 -17.46
C GLU A 351 28.31 -16.24 -18.80
N PHE A 352 29.13 -15.23 -19.11
CA PHE A 352 28.98 -14.38 -20.28
C PHE A 352 30.26 -14.37 -21.12
N GLU A 353 30.10 -14.31 -22.43
CA GLU A 353 31.23 -14.23 -23.35
C GLU A 353 31.97 -12.89 -23.28
N HIS A 354 31.20 -11.79 -23.09
CA HIS A 354 31.70 -10.42 -23.00
C HIS A 354 31.12 -9.68 -21.77
N PRO A 355 31.47 -10.09 -20.54
CA PRO A 355 30.89 -9.48 -19.32
C PRO A 355 31.24 -8.00 -19.16
N GLU A 356 32.38 -7.55 -19.72
CA GLU A 356 32.81 -6.14 -19.71
C GLU A 356 31.92 -5.21 -20.55
N ALA A 357 31.14 -5.77 -21.48
CA ALA A 357 30.21 -5.01 -22.31
C ALA A 357 28.84 -4.76 -21.61
N LEU A 358 28.52 -5.50 -20.54
CA LEU A 358 27.20 -5.47 -19.87
C LEU A 358 27.08 -4.31 -18.87
N THR A 359 27.52 -3.13 -19.29
CA THR A 359 27.54 -1.90 -18.46
C THR A 359 26.27 -1.05 -18.61
N THR A 360 25.36 -1.44 -19.50
CA THR A 360 24.09 -0.72 -19.73
C THR A 360 22.93 -1.70 -19.73
N LEU A 361 21.71 -1.19 -19.44
CA LEU A 361 20.49 -1.98 -19.55
C LEU A 361 20.32 -2.59 -20.94
N GLU A 362 20.55 -1.81 -22.01
CA GLU A 362 20.37 -2.26 -23.39
C GLU A 362 21.29 -3.44 -23.72
N ALA A 363 22.57 -3.35 -23.35
CA ALA A 363 23.53 -4.44 -23.55
C ALA A 363 23.15 -5.70 -22.77
N ALA A 364 22.70 -5.55 -21.53
CA ALA A 364 22.24 -6.65 -20.70
C ALA A 364 20.99 -7.33 -21.29
N VAL A 365 20.00 -6.55 -21.73
CA VAL A 365 18.76 -7.07 -22.37
C VAL A 365 19.09 -7.84 -23.64
N GLU A 366 19.99 -7.32 -24.48
CA GLU A 366 20.40 -7.97 -25.74
C GLU A 366 21.16 -9.28 -25.49
N ALA A 367 21.96 -9.35 -24.43
CA ALA A 367 22.74 -10.56 -24.10
C ALA A 367 21.89 -11.65 -23.40
N ILE A 368 20.90 -11.27 -22.60
CA ILE A 368 20.17 -12.18 -21.69
C ILE A 368 18.82 -12.62 -22.28
N HIS A 369 18.23 -11.82 -23.15
CA HIS A 369 16.88 -12.05 -23.72
C HIS A 369 15.80 -12.22 -22.64
N PRO A 370 15.61 -11.26 -21.71
CA PRO A 370 14.59 -11.39 -20.67
C PRO A 370 13.17 -11.43 -21.27
N THR A 371 12.28 -12.13 -20.60
CA THR A 371 10.84 -12.18 -20.91
C THR A 371 10.03 -11.27 -20.00
N ILE A 372 10.60 -10.94 -18.83
CA ILE A 372 10.07 -9.98 -17.86
C ILE A 372 11.12 -8.89 -17.64
N LEU A 373 10.71 -7.62 -17.76
CA LEU A 373 11.53 -6.45 -17.46
C LEU A 373 10.75 -5.55 -16.49
N VAL A 374 11.31 -5.36 -15.30
CA VAL A 374 10.72 -4.50 -14.25
C VAL A 374 11.66 -3.33 -13.98
N GLY A 375 11.13 -2.11 -13.98
CA GLY A 375 11.87 -0.88 -13.71
C GLY A 375 11.50 -0.28 -12.36
N THR A 376 12.51 -0.01 -11.54
CA THR A 376 12.44 0.70 -10.26
C THR A 376 13.63 1.66 -10.14
N SER A 377 14.08 2.19 -11.27
CA SER A 377 15.35 2.89 -11.40
C SER A 377 15.26 4.39 -11.19
N THR A 378 14.04 4.97 -11.25
CA THR A 378 13.81 6.42 -11.32
C THR A 378 14.57 7.11 -12.47
N ALA A 379 14.89 6.35 -13.54
CA ALA A 379 15.61 6.83 -14.72
C ALA A 379 14.65 6.89 -15.93
N PRO A 380 14.12 8.08 -16.26
CA PRO A 380 13.06 8.20 -17.25
C PRO A 380 13.52 7.81 -18.66
N GLY A 381 12.62 7.15 -19.41
CA GLY A 381 12.84 6.82 -20.82
C GLY A 381 13.90 5.74 -21.08
N THR A 382 14.37 5.04 -20.07
CA THR A 382 15.41 4.01 -20.21
C THR A 382 14.93 2.71 -20.85
N PHE A 383 13.61 2.43 -20.82
CA PHE A 383 13.01 1.35 -21.61
C PHE A 383 12.81 1.83 -23.06
N THR A 384 13.88 1.81 -23.83
CA THR A 384 13.93 2.37 -25.19
C THR A 384 13.16 1.51 -26.21
N GLU A 385 12.83 2.09 -27.37
CA GLU A 385 12.23 1.36 -28.48
C GLU A 385 13.06 0.12 -28.88
N LYS A 386 14.38 0.22 -28.86
CA LYS A 386 15.29 -0.89 -29.18
C LYS A 386 15.11 -2.05 -28.21
N ILE A 387 15.05 -1.77 -26.91
CA ILE A 387 14.81 -2.77 -25.86
C ILE A 387 13.46 -3.45 -26.06
N VAL A 388 12.39 -2.68 -26.21
CA VAL A 388 11.02 -3.22 -26.31
C VAL A 388 10.84 -4.05 -27.59
N ARG A 389 11.34 -3.56 -28.75
CA ARG A 389 11.32 -4.32 -29.99
C ARG A 389 12.18 -5.57 -29.94
N GLY A 390 13.34 -5.49 -29.27
CA GLY A 390 14.18 -6.65 -28.99
C GLY A 390 13.39 -7.69 -28.22
N MET A 391 12.86 -7.37 -27.05
CA MET A 391 12.06 -8.28 -26.24
C MET A 391 10.89 -8.89 -27.02
N ALA A 392 10.19 -8.10 -27.84
CA ALA A 392 9.10 -8.57 -28.69
C ALA A 392 9.57 -9.48 -29.84
N SER A 393 10.87 -9.53 -30.17
CA SER A 393 11.41 -10.42 -31.22
C SER A 393 11.65 -11.86 -30.73
N TRP A 394 11.99 -12.06 -29.46
CA TRP A 394 12.21 -13.39 -28.86
C TRP A 394 11.12 -13.82 -27.88
N CYS A 395 10.24 -12.91 -27.46
CA CYS A 395 9.11 -13.21 -26.58
C CYS A 395 7.80 -12.76 -27.23
N ASP A 396 6.86 -13.67 -27.39
CA ASP A 396 5.56 -13.36 -28.01
C ASP A 396 4.75 -12.36 -27.18
N ARG A 397 4.75 -12.49 -25.86
CA ARG A 397 4.05 -11.60 -24.92
C ARG A 397 5.05 -11.10 -23.86
N PRO A 398 5.93 -10.13 -24.19
CA PRO A 398 6.88 -9.59 -23.22
C PRO A 398 6.15 -8.86 -22.10
N MET A 399 6.60 -9.04 -20.85
CA MET A 399 6.05 -8.39 -19.66
C MET A 399 6.98 -7.24 -19.29
N ILE A 400 6.45 -6.01 -19.34
CA ILE A 400 7.26 -4.81 -19.15
C ILE A 400 6.56 -3.88 -18.16
N PHE A 401 7.12 -3.78 -16.96
CA PHE A 401 6.54 -3.06 -15.84
C PHE A 401 7.42 -1.87 -15.43
N PRO A 402 7.20 -0.66 -16.00
CA PRO A 402 7.84 0.56 -15.52
C PRO A 402 7.15 1.03 -14.23
N LEU A 403 7.77 0.75 -13.09
CA LEU A 403 7.14 0.98 -11.78
C LEU A 403 7.60 2.25 -11.09
N SER A 404 8.60 2.97 -11.63
CA SER A 404 9.04 4.24 -11.05
C SER A 404 7.96 5.30 -11.09
N ASN A 405 7.83 6.04 -10.00
CA ASN A 405 6.95 7.20 -9.84
C ASN A 405 7.74 8.40 -9.26
N PRO A 406 7.29 9.63 -9.47
CA PRO A 406 6.13 10.03 -10.27
C PRO A 406 6.32 9.85 -11.80
N THR A 407 5.35 10.30 -12.58
CA THR A 407 5.31 10.13 -14.06
C THR A 407 6.60 10.53 -14.77
N GLU A 408 7.24 11.61 -14.30
CA GLU A 408 8.47 12.17 -14.86
C GLU A 408 9.68 11.23 -14.70
N LEU A 409 9.58 10.26 -13.79
CA LEU A 409 10.65 9.30 -13.50
C LEU A 409 10.38 7.89 -14.06
N ALA A 410 9.22 7.70 -14.71
CA ALA A 410 8.86 6.40 -15.28
C ALA A 410 9.81 5.98 -16.42
N GLU A 411 10.23 4.74 -16.44
CA GLU A 411 11.17 4.18 -17.43
C GLU A 411 10.61 4.21 -18.85
N ALA A 412 9.29 4.11 -19.01
CA ALA A 412 8.56 4.29 -20.29
C ALA A 412 7.10 4.64 -20.04
N THR A 413 6.43 5.17 -21.07
CA THR A 413 4.97 5.34 -21.06
C THR A 413 4.28 4.08 -21.58
N ALA A 414 3.05 3.82 -21.12
CA ALA A 414 2.23 2.72 -21.63
C ALA A 414 2.00 2.82 -23.15
N GLN A 415 1.80 4.02 -23.67
CA GLN A 415 1.66 4.30 -25.11
C GLN A 415 2.86 3.73 -25.91
N HIS A 416 4.07 4.11 -25.52
CA HIS A 416 5.29 3.63 -26.19
C HIS A 416 5.44 2.11 -26.10
N LEU A 417 5.18 1.52 -24.93
CA LEU A 417 5.31 0.07 -24.76
C LEU A 417 4.34 -0.72 -25.66
N ILE A 418 3.11 -0.26 -25.80
CA ILE A 418 2.13 -0.87 -26.71
C ILE A 418 2.55 -0.70 -28.16
N GLU A 419 2.93 0.50 -28.60
CA GLU A 419 3.32 0.78 -29.99
C GLU A 419 4.57 0.01 -30.39
N TRP A 420 5.64 0.05 -29.57
CA TRP A 420 6.92 -0.59 -29.89
C TRP A 420 6.88 -2.12 -29.83
N SER A 421 5.97 -2.69 -29.04
CA SER A 421 5.73 -4.14 -28.98
C SER A 421 4.71 -4.65 -29.98
N ASP A 422 4.14 -3.76 -30.81
CA ASP A 422 3.04 -4.08 -31.73
C ASP A 422 1.80 -4.64 -31.02
N GLY A 423 1.45 -4.08 -29.85
CA GLY A 423 0.31 -4.47 -29.03
C GLY A 423 0.51 -5.77 -28.24
N ARG A 424 1.72 -6.33 -28.21
CA ARG A 424 1.98 -7.63 -27.58
C ARG A 424 2.44 -7.54 -26.12
N ALA A 425 2.99 -6.41 -25.68
CA ALA A 425 3.44 -6.25 -24.29
C ALA A 425 2.29 -6.37 -23.30
N LEU A 426 2.54 -7.04 -22.20
CA LEU A 426 1.71 -7.07 -21.00
C LEU A 426 2.31 -6.07 -20.00
N ILE A 427 1.51 -5.10 -19.56
CA ILE A 427 2.02 -3.90 -18.91
C ILE A 427 1.34 -3.69 -17.57
N ALA A 428 2.13 -3.38 -16.53
CA ALA A 428 1.67 -2.68 -15.33
C ALA A 428 2.55 -1.45 -15.10
N THR A 429 1.95 -0.36 -14.63
CA THR A 429 2.66 0.90 -14.34
C THR A 429 2.56 1.25 -12.86
N GLY A 430 3.58 1.89 -12.30
CA GLY A 430 3.52 2.38 -10.91
C GLY A 430 2.53 3.52 -10.71
N ILE A 431 2.28 4.27 -11.76
CA ILE A 431 1.37 5.42 -11.79
C ILE A 431 0.09 5.09 -12.56
N PRO A 432 -1.03 5.80 -12.33
CA PRO A 432 -2.21 5.69 -13.18
C PRO A 432 -1.85 5.99 -14.65
N ALA A 433 -2.38 5.20 -15.57
CA ALA A 433 -2.22 5.42 -17.01
C ALA A 433 -3.56 5.28 -17.73
N ASP A 434 -3.79 6.17 -18.68
CA ASP A 434 -4.98 6.07 -19.53
C ASP A 434 -4.93 4.85 -20.45
N PRO A 435 -6.08 4.29 -20.85
CA PRO A 435 -6.14 3.24 -21.85
C PRO A 435 -5.49 3.67 -23.18
N VAL A 436 -4.73 2.77 -23.79
CA VAL A 436 -4.03 3.03 -25.06
C VAL A 436 -4.84 2.45 -26.22
N ASN A 437 -5.18 3.30 -27.21
CA ASN A 437 -5.82 2.85 -28.44
C ASN A 437 -4.77 2.58 -29.52
N TYR A 438 -4.64 1.32 -29.94
CA TYR A 438 -3.68 0.92 -30.94
C TYR A 438 -4.27 -0.14 -31.89
N LYS A 439 -4.21 0.09 -33.21
CA LYS A 439 -4.72 -0.81 -34.25
C LYS A 439 -6.13 -1.36 -34.02
N GLY A 440 -7.02 -0.51 -33.50
CA GLY A 440 -8.43 -0.86 -33.27
C GLY A 440 -8.70 -1.64 -31.99
N VAL A 441 -7.69 -1.83 -31.14
CA VAL A 441 -7.81 -2.42 -29.81
C VAL A 441 -7.57 -1.33 -28.76
N THR A 442 -8.42 -1.31 -27.72
CA THR A 442 -8.22 -0.48 -26.53
C THR A 442 -7.52 -1.31 -25.46
N TYR A 443 -6.27 -0.98 -25.16
CA TYR A 443 -5.47 -1.64 -24.15
C TYR A 443 -5.70 -0.97 -22.79
N LYS A 444 -6.27 -1.69 -21.84
CA LYS A 444 -6.38 -1.27 -20.46
C LYS A 444 -5.03 -1.46 -19.77
N ILE A 445 -4.62 -0.49 -18.96
CA ILE A 445 -3.32 -0.53 -18.28
C ILE A 445 -3.54 -0.82 -16.80
N GLY A 446 -2.92 -1.87 -16.31
CA GLY A 446 -2.93 -2.21 -14.89
C GLY A 446 -2.04 -1.27 -14.09
N GLN A 447 -2.54 -0.72 -12.99
CA GLN A 447 -1.71 0.03 -12.04
C GLN A 447 -1.21 -0.90 -10.94
N ALA A 448 0.11 -0.99 -10.77
CA ALA A 448 0.73 -1.68 -9.65
C ALA A 448 0.68 -0.82 -8.38
N ASN A 449 -0.53 -0.65 -7.86
CA ASN A 449 -0.80 0.12 -6.64
C ASN A 449 -0.99 -0.86 -5.47
N ASN A 450 -0.17 -0.71 -4.43
CA ASN A 450 -0.22 -1.56 -3.23
C ASN A 450 -1.61 -1.57 -2.58
N ALA A 451 -2.40 -0.50 -2.76
CA ALA A 451 -3.78 -0.40 -2.27
C ALA A 451 -4.72 -1.50 -2.80
N LEU A 452 -4.38 -2.16 -3.89
CA LEU A 452 -5.12 -3.33 -4.36
C LEU A 452 -4.93 -4.55 -3.44
N ILE A 453 -3.80 -4.67 -2.74
CA ILE A 453 -3.42 -5.89 -2.00
C ILE A 453 -3.53 -5.72 -0.48
N TYR A 454 -2.87 -4.68 0.09
CA TYR A 454 -2.72 -4.62 1.55
C TYR A 454 -4.05 -4.55 2.32
N PRO A 455 -5.14 -3.92 1.81
CA PRO A 455 -6.39 -3.90 2.57
C PRO A 455 -7.00 -5.29 2.72
N GLY A 456 -6.93 -6.11 1.65
CA GLY A 456 -7.42 -7.48 1.68
C GLY A 456 -6.55 -8.39 2.53
N LEU A 457 -5.22 -8.21 2.50
CA LEU A 457 -4.28 -8.95 3.34
C LEU A 457 -4.57 -8.69 4.83
N GLY A 458 -4.78 -7.41 5.19
CA GLY A 458 -5.16 -7.03 6.56
C GLY A 458 -6.52 -7.54 6.96
N LEU A 459 -7.57 -7.34 6.14
CA LEU A 459 -8.92 -7.81 6.44
C LEU A 459 -8.96 -9.33 6.63
N GLY A 460 -8.33 -10.11 5.74
CA GLY A 460 -8.28 -11.56 5.85
C GLY A 460 -7.56 -12.04 7.11
N SER A 461 -6.44 -11.39 7.47
CA SER A 461 -5.70 -11.67 8.69
C SER A 461 -6.53 -11.35 9.95
N ILE A 462 -7.23 -10.21 9.97
CA ILE A 462 -8.09 -9.77 11.07
C ILE A 462 -9.29 -10.71 11.23
N ALA A 463 -9.91 -11.12 10.12
CA ALA A 463 -11.12 -11.95 10.13
C ALA A 463 -10.94 -13.30 10.85
N VAL A 464 -9.74 -13.84 10.81
CA VAL A 464 -9.41 -15.10 11.47
C VAL A 464 -8.52 -14.93 12.71
N GLY A 465 -8.16 -13.69 13.07
CA GLY A 465 -7.23 -13.40 14.14
C GLY A 465 -5.88 -14.08 13.90
N ALA A 466 -5.30 -13.91 12.72
CA ALA A 466 -4.06 -14.56 12.33
C ALA A 466 -2.94 -14.28 13.34
N SER A 467 -2.17 -15.31 13.71
CA SER A 467 -1.06 -15.18 14.65
C SER A 467 0.17 -14.50 14.02
N ARG A 468 0.29 -14.60 12.70
CA ARG A 468 1.31 -13.94 11.88
C ARG A 468 0.85 -13.86 10.42
N VAL A 469 1.54 -13.08 9.61
CA VAL A 469 1.35 -13.05 8.15
C VAL A 469 2.40 -13.97 7.52
N SER A 470 1.97 -15.12 7.02
CA SER A 470 2.87 -16.10 6.39
C SER A 470 3.16 -15.76 4.92
N ARG A 471 4.23 -16.35 4.37
CA ARG A 471 4.55 -16.22 2.94
C ARG A 471 3.44 -16.77 2.05
N GLU A 472 2.81 -17.87 2.47
CA GLU A 472 1.72 -18.51 1.75
C GLU A 472 0.45 -17.65 1.75
N MET A 473 0.17 -16.90 2.83
CA MET A 473 -0.91 -15.91 2.85
C MET A 473 -0.64 -14.78 1.84
N ILE A 474 0.60 -14.32 1.76
CA ILE A 474 1.04 -13.33 0.78
C ILE A 474 0.93 -13.85 -0.65
N SER A 475 1.36 -15.09 -0.90
CA SER A 475 1.22 -15.76 -2.20
C SER A 475 -0.25 -15.91 -2.59
N ALA A 476 -1.12 -16.35 -1.65
CA ALA A 476 -2.55 -16.47 -1.88
C ALA A 476 -3.18 -15.13 -2.30
N ALA A 477 -2.76 -14.01 -1.68
CA ALA A 477 -3.21 -12.67 -2.08
C ALA A 477 -2.80 -12.32 -3.51
N ALA A 478 -1.55 -12.61 -3.90
CA ALA A 478 -1.01 -12.30 -5.22
C ALA A 478 -1.67 -13.10 -6.36
N HIS A 479 -2.30 -14.24 -6.08
CA HIS A 479 -2.98 -15.06 -7.09
C HIS A 479 -4.44 -14.67 -7.37
N VAL A 480 -5.02 -13.77 -6.55
CA VAL A 480 -6.43 -13.36 -6.71
C VAL A 480 -6.75 -12.65 -8.05
N PRO A 481 -5.82 -11.88 -8.68
CA PRO A 481 -6.12 -11.19 -9.94
C PRO A 481 -6.70 -12.07 -11.04
N ILE A 482 -6.32 -13.36 -11.10
CA ILE A 482 -6.81 -14.30 -12.12
C ILE A 482 -8.34 -14.43 -12.17
N TYR A 483 -9.03 -14.14 -11.06
CA TYR A 483 -10.50 -14.19 -10.99
C TYR A 483 -11.18 -12.92 -11.52
N PHE A 484 -10.42 -11.85 -11.80
CA PHE A 484 -10.88 -10.54 -12.25
C PHE A 484 -10.39 -10.19 -13.65
N ILE A 485 -9.52 -11.02 -14.23
CA ILE A 485 -8.89 -10.82 -15.53
C ILE A 485 -9.54 -11.75 -16.54
N HIS A 486 -9.90 -11.21 -17.71
CA HIS A 486 -10.56 -11.92 -18.80
C HIS A 486 -9.58 -12.13 -19.97
N PRO A 487 -8.78 -13.21 -19.99
CA PRO A 487 -7.70 -13.41 -20.95
C PRO A 487 -8.18 -13.49 -22.42
N GLU A 488 -9.47 -13.80 -22.63
CA GLU A 488 -10.10 -13.82 -23.95
C GLU A 488 -10.40 -12.41 -24.52
N GLN A 489 -10.34 -11.36 -23.71
CA GLN A 489 -10.59 -9.99 -24.14
C GLN A 489 -9.32 -9.34 -24.70
N PRO A 490 -9.32 -8.86 -25.96
CA PRO A 490 -8.18 -8.11 -26.49
C PRO A 490 -7.92 -6.84 -25.68
N GLY A 491 -6.65 -6.59 -25.32
CA GLY A 491 -6.27 -5.40 -24.56
C GLY A 491 -6.60 -5.45 -23.08
N GLU A 492 -6.88 -6.64 -22.51
CA GLU A 492 -7.14 -6.79 -21.08
C GLU A 492 -5.91 -6.44 -20.23
N ALA A 493 -6.16 -5.82 -19.07
CA ALA A 493 -5.12 -5.43 -18.13
C ALA A 493 -4.63 -6.62 -17.29
N VAL A 494 -3.36 -6.56 -16.85
CA VAL A 494 -2.74 -7.59 -15.99
C VAL A 494 -3.14 -7.48 -14.51
N LEU A 495 -3.82 -6.41 -14.15
CA LEU A 495 -4.36 -6.14 -12.80
C LEU A 495 -5.77 -5.54 -12.93
N PRO A 496 -6.66 -5.81 -11.97
CA PRO A 496 -7.98 -5.20 -11.98
C PRO A 496 -7.90 -3.69 -11.80
N PRO A 497 -8.86 -2.92 -12.35
CA PRO A 497 -8.91 -1.48 -12.15
C PRO A 497 -9.26 -1.11 -10.70
N VAL A 498 -8.77 0.03 -10.24
CA VAL A 498 -9.04 0.56 -8.88
C VAL A 498 -10.55 0.70 -8.59
N SER A 499 -11.38 0.90 -9.61
CA SER A 499 -12.85 0.94 -9.46
C SER A 499 -13.46 -0.36 -8.90
N LEU A 500 -12.77 -1.49 -9.03
CA LEU A 500 -13.17 -2.79 -8.46
C LEU A 500 -12.48 -3.09 -7.13
N ILE A 501 -11.85 -2.10 -6.48
CA ILE A 501 -11.02 -2.33 -5.31
C ILE A 501 -11.78 -3.02 -4.16
N CYS A 502 -13.04 -2.70 -3.95
CA CYS A 502 -13.84 -3.28 -2.86
C CYS A 502 -14.08 -4.78 -3.07
N GLU A 503 -14.52 -5.17 -4.28
CA GLU A 503 -14.76 -6.57 -4.63
C GLU A 503 -13.44 -7.36 -4.64
N PHE A 504 -12.41 -6.76 -5.20
CA PHE A 504 -11.08 -7.35 -5.26
C PHE A 504 -10.49 -7.55 -3.86
N THR A 505 -10.57 -6.55 -2.99
CA THR A 505 -10.12 -6.60 -1.60
C THR A 505 -10.82 -7.71 -0.81
N LYS A 506 -12.15 -7.86 -0.99
CA LYS A 506 -12.90 -8.96 -0.36
C LYS A 506 -12.39 -10.33 -0.82
N ALA A 507 -12.17 -10.52 -2.11
CA ALA A 507 -11.63 -11.78 -2.65
C ALA A 507 -10.21 -12.07 -2.12
N VAL A 508 -9.34 -11.04 -2.02
CA VAL A 508 -8.02 -11.16 -1.40
C VAL A 508 -8.16 -11.59 0.07
N ALA A 509 -9.07 -10.96 0.83
CA ALA A 509 -9.29 -11.30 2.22
C ALA A 509 -9.76 -12.75 2.41
N GLU A 510 -10.67 -13.23 1.57
CA GLU A 510 -11.14 -14.62 1.60
C GLU A 510 -9.99 -15.61 1.31
N ALA A 511 -9.14 -15.33 0.32
CA ALA A 511 -8.00 -16.18 -0.02
C ALA A 511 -6.96 -16.23 1.11
N VAL A 512 -6.64 -15.07 1.69
CA VAL A 512 -5.71 -14.91 2.82
C VAL A 512 -6.23 -15.63 4.06
N ALA A 513 -7.49 -15.42 4.42
CA ALA A 513 -8.13 -16.07 5.56
C ALA A 513 -8.18 -17.59 5.41
N ALA A 514 -8.53 -18.09 4.21
CA ALA A 514 -8.53 -19.52 3.92
C ALA A 514 -7.13 -20.15 4.06
N CYS A 515 -6.11 -19.43 3.58
CA CYS A 515 -4.71 -19.85 3.72
C CYS A 515 -4.29 -19.89 5.19
N ALA A 516 -4.60 -18.86 5.98
CA ALA A 516 -4.29 -18.82 7.41
C ALA A 516 -4.96 -19.97 8.18
N VAL A 517 -6.23 -20.26 7.92
CA VAL A 517 -6.95 -21.38 8.54
C VAL A 517 -6.32 -22.72 8.14
N LYS A 518 -5.98 -22.92 6.86
CA LYS A 518 -5.31 -24.14 6.38
C LYS A 518 -3.97 -24.38 7.08
N GLN A 519 -3.25 -23.32 7.43
CA GLN A 519 -1.98 -23.41 8.15
C GLN A 519 -2.13 -23.49 9.67
N GLY A 520 -3.34 -23.37 10.22
CA GLY A 520 -3.58 -23.35 11.67
C GLY A 520 -3.07 -22.07 12.34
N LEU A 521 -3.00 -20.97 11.59
CA LEU A 521 -2.55 -19.66 12.10
C LEU A 521 -3.69 -18.84 12.71
N ASN A 522 -4.93 -19.28 12.58
CA ASN A 522 -6.10 -18.59 13.11
C ASN A 522 -6.20 -18.75 14.64
N ARG A 523 -6.28 -17.64 15.37
CA ARG A 523 -6.55 -17.61 16.82
C ARG A 523 -8.07 -17.66 17.12
N ILE A 524 -8.90 -17.31 16.13
CA ILE A 524 -10.35 -17.33 16.22
C ILE A 524 -10.86 -18.61 15.52
N PRO A 525 -11.76 -19.41 16.13
CA PRO A 525 -12.36 -20.56 15.47
C PRO A 525 -13.15 -20.13 14.23
N VAL A 526 -12.87 -20.74 13.08
CA VAL A 526 -13.51 -20.41 11.79
C VAL A 526 -14.07 -21.68 11.18
N THR A 527 -15.38 -21.70 10.94
CA THR A 527 -16.09 -22.79 10.24
C THR A 527 -16.44 -22.42 8.81
N ASP A 528 -16.61 -21.11 8.53
CA ASP A 528 -16.90 -20.54 7.22
C ASP A 528 -16.03 -19.28 7.04
N VAL A 529 -15.08 -19.37 6.13
CA VAL A 529 -14.13 -18.28 5.87
C VAL A 529 -14.81 -17.04 5.29
N LYS A 530 -15.74 -17.22 4.35
CA LYS A 530 -16.44 -16.10 3.72
C LYS A 530 -17.26 -15.34 4.75
N LYS A 531 -17.99 -16.09 5.58
CA LYS A 531 -18.75 -15.49 6.67
C LYS A 531 -17.84 -14.78 7.68
N ALA A 532 -16.69 -15.35 8.03
CA ALA A 532 -15.74 -14.72 8.95
C ALA A 532 -15.23 -13.38 8.41
N VAL A 533 -14.97 -13.28 7.10
CA VAL A 533 -14.60 -12.02 6.44
C VAL A 533 -15.77 -11.04 6.47
N GLU A 534 -16.97 -11.46 6.09
CA GLU A 534 -18.16 -10.62 6.09
C GLU A 534 -18.53 -10.09 7.49
N ASP A 535 -18.38 -10.90 8.52
CA ASP A 535 -18.68 -10.51 9.93
C ASP A 535 -17.72 -9.41 10.46
N VAL A 536 -16.57 -9.20 9.85
CA VAL A 536 -15.62 -8.12 10.19
C VAL A 536 -15.86 -6.87 9.35
N MET A 537 -16.44 -7.03 8.17
CA MET A 537 -16.72 -5.90 7.29
C MET A 537 -17.84 -5.03 7.87
N TRP A 538 -17.63 -3.74 7.75
CA TRP A 538 -18.57 -2.70 8.15
C TRP A 538 -19.15 -2.03 6.91
N ASP A 539 -20.43 -1.78 6.93
CA ASP A 539 -21.10 -0.99 5.92
C ASP A 539 -21.12 0.48 6.32
N ALA A 540 -20.74 1.34 5.39
CA ALA A 540 -20.76 2.78 5.60
C ALA A 540 -22.20 3.34 5.54
N GLU A 541 -23.05 2.83 6.44
CA GLU A 541 -24.45 3.19 6.59
C GLU A 541 -24.75 3.57 8.04
N TYR A 542 -25.74 4.46 8.23
CA TYR A 542 -26.16 4.79 9.59
C TYR A 542 -26.92 3.61 10.21
N THR A 543 -26.43 3.13 11.34
CA THR A 543 -27.19 2.17 12.17
C THR A 543 -28.43 2.81 12.73
N LYS A 544 -29.52 2.04 12.81
CA LYS A 544 -30.81 2.46 13.41
C LYS A 544 -30.67 2.66 14.91
#